data_d065bb43ce57327e748f831e86dd71be
#
_entry.id   d065bb43ce57327e748f831e86dd71be
#
_cell.length_a   1.000
_cell.length_b   1.000
_cell.length_c   1.000
_cell.angle_alpha   90.00
_cell.angle_beta   90.00
_cell.angle_gamma   90.00
#
_symmetry.space_group_name_H-M   'P 1'
#
loop_
_entity.id
_entity.type
_entity.pdbx_description
1 polymer ?
#
loop_
_entity_poly.entity_id
_entity_poly.type
_entity_poly.pdbx_seq_one_letter_code
_entity_poly.pdbx_strand_id
1 'polypeptide(L)'
;MHKNFRYQLPFLLTFCLFTNISPVSAAVVCPTNVQESKIAGLFDILLNIVNVGRNGRSGRNGEDGSSSTSQTIYADGSPLNLDLSGKDGQDGEDGGFGSQPSCGQYGSQGGNNDVYAPNGGNGGHGGNGGHGGHGGDLTVYYSNLADLKKIALRAVGGKGGRGGRGGQGTLGCSCRQRSWVREVCVGNPGTPNRQCTQKVYNCYDGRYGSSGVNGRDGKPGRLGILSIVNSKAALVDDQPTAEIAISQLVNQQFSLSKNKWQIRQGAKSLLATGSILADEYREFERRLEGSFKLFWREKQPITNFANPSVKLTLNDSKEIDISFPEYLWIDGNSKTTGSLTEYNVNRAILQKDVTRLAVAELANSKQNLILRIVDLAGHSDVINTKFIIKYQFHDHVDDYVNPETVYAGEIPPELVSRSYNNFNLALGKLNIPSLALNPGINVNIEVVAIRSLAGRSTQQKILWQGVIRKRQTGKIRKLIEE
;
A
#
# COMPACT_ATOMS: atom_id res chain seq x y z
N MET A 1 0.81 -3.58 -3.32
CA MET A 1 1.20 -4.88 -3.88
C MET A 1 0.35 -5.96 -3.22
N HIS A 2 -0.78 -6.30 -3.80
CA HIS A 2 -1.59 -7.46 -3.40
C HIS A 2 -1.55 -8.46 -4.54
N LYS A 3 -0.92 -9.60 -4.29
CA LYS A 3 -0.95 -10.75 -5.19
C LYS A 3 -2.25 -11.50 -4.97
N ASN A 4 -3.13 -11.46 -5.95
CA ASN A 4 -4.28 -12.35 -6.04
C ASN A 4 -3.83 -13.70 -6.60
N PHE A 5 -3.89 -14.73 -5.80
CA PHE A 5 -3.84 -16.13 -6.25
C PHE A 5 -5.24 -16.52 -6.73
N ARG A 6 -5.39 -16.72 -8.01
CA ARG A 6 -6.57 -17.38 -8.61
C ARG A 6 -6.30 -18.87 -8.73
N TYR A 7 -7.05 -19.69 -7.98
CA TYR A 7 -7.18 -21.11 -8.26
C TYR A 7 -8.18 -21.29 -9.40
N GLN A 8 -7.73 -21.81 -10.52
CA GLN A 8 -8.59 -22.32 -11.59
C GLN A 8 -8.92 -23.78 -11.29
N LEU A 9 -10.19 -24.07 -11.02
CA LEU A 9 -10.77 -25.41 -11.17
C LEU A 9 -11.46 -25.48 -12.54
N PRO A 10 -11.25 -26.51 -13.33
CA PRO A 10 -11.99 -26.68 -14.56
C PRO A 10 -13.37 -27.30 -14.26
N PHE A 11 -14.43 -26.51 -14.39
CA PHE A 11 -15.81 -27.01 -14.44
C PHE A 11 -16.18 -27.34 -15.87
N LEU A 12 -16.29 -28.63 -16.18
CA LEU A 12 -16.97 -29.12 -17.37
C LEU A 12 -18.48 -29.17 -17.04
N LEU A 13 -19.20 -28.13 -17.37
CA LEU A 13 -20.66 -28.07 -17.36
C LEU A 13 -21.13 -28.18 -18.81
N THR A 14 -21.67 -29.36 -19.17
CA THR A 14 -22.38 -29.55 -20.43
C THR A 14 -23.77 -28.88 -20.30
N PHE A 15 -23.93 -27.71 -20.90
CA PHE A 15 -25.21 -27.02 -21.02
C PHE A 15 -26.02 -27.62 -22.16
N CYS A 16 -27.19 -28.22 -21.85
CA CYS A 16 -28.24 -28.45 -22.84
C CYS A 16 -29.04 -27.17 -23.03
N LEU A 17 -28.82 -26.45 -24.12
CA LEU A 17 -29.64 -25.34 -24.55
C LEU A 17 -30.95 -25.83 -25.17
N PHE A 18 -32.08 -25.43 -24.58
CA PHE A 18 -33.39 -25.56 -25.20
C PHE A 18 -33.59 -24.43 -26.19
N THR A 19 -33.56 -24.72 -27.48
CA THR A 19 -34.14 -23.89 -28.52
C THR A 19 -35.44 -24.49 -29.00
N ASN A 20 -36.52 -23.71 -28.98
CA ASN A 20 -37.83 -24.05 -29.54
C ASN A 20 -37.74 -24.24 -31.06
N ILE A 21 -37.91 -25.50 -31.55
CA ILE A 21 -38.34 -25.79 -32.93
C ILE A 21 -39.16 -27.09 -32.87
N SER A 22 -40.34 -27.04 -33.54
CA SER A 22 -41.40 -28.04 -33.63
C SER A 22 -41.00 -29.40 -34.22
N PRO A 23 -41.88 -30.40 -34.20
CA PRO A 23 -41.51 -31.80 -33.91
C PRO A 23 -41.17 -32.61 -35.20
N VAL A 24 -40.02 -33.24 -35.19
CA VAL A 24 -39.76 -34.43 -36.02
C VAL A 24 -39.06 -35.46 -35.16
N SER A 25 -39.65 -36.65 -35.12
CA SER A 25 -39.17 -37.81 -34.38
C SER A 25 -37.70 -38.13 -34.65
N ALA A 26 -36.87 -38.09 -33.61
CA ALA A 26 -35.59 -38.75 -33.61
C ALA A 26 -35.42 -39.47 -32.28
N ALA A 27 -35.36 -40.80 -32.32
CA ALA A 27 -35.06 -41.63 -31.17
C ALA A 27 -33.66 -41.36 -30.67
N VAL A 28 -33.56 -40.82 -29.46
CA VAL A 28 -32.26 -40.66 -28.75
C VAL A 28 -31.97 -42.01 -28.08
N VAL A 29 -30.98 -42.71 -28.58
CA VAL A 29 -30.39 -43.88 -27.92
C VAL A 29 -29.49 -43.33 -26.77
N CYS A 30 -29.93 -43.45 -25.52
CA CYS A 30 -29.10 -43.30 -24.36
C CYS A 30 -28.24 -44.54 -24.14
N PRO A 31 -26.92 -44.43 -23.91
CA PRO A 31 -26.12 -45.56 -23.51
C PRO A 31 -26.50 -46.00 -22.09
N THR A 32 -27.08 -47.18 -22.01
CA THR A 32 -27.32 -47.93 -20.76
C THR A 32 -25.98 -48.43 -20.25
N ASN A 33 -25.40 -47.76 -19.28
CA ASN A 33 -24.53 -48.27 -18.22
C ASN A 33 -23.92 -47.12 -17.40
N VAL A 34 -24.72 -46.52 -16.52
CA VAL A 34 -24.24 -45.74 -15.39
C VAL A 34 -24.87 -46.37 -14.16
N GLN A 35 -24.00 -46.91 -13.28
CA GLN A 35 -24.41 -47.60 -12.06
C GLN A 35 -25.42 -46.76 -11.26
N GLU A 36 -26.61 -47.31 -11.04
CA GLU A 36 -27.71 -46.68 -10.27
C GLU A 36 -27.33 -46.21 -8.85
N SER A 37 -26.21 -46.68 -8.29
CA SER A 37 -25.75 -46.29 -6.96
C SER A 37 -25.19 -44.87 -6.86
N LYS A 38 -24.78 -44.24 -7.98
CA LYS A 38 -24.25 -42.85 -7.95
C LYS A 38 -25.33 -41.78 -8.18
N ILE A 39 -26.45 -42.16 -8.79
CA ILE A 39 -27.57 -41.22 -9.05
C ILE A 39 -28.39 -41.00 -7.78
N ALA A 40 -28.60 -42.03 -6.96
CA ALA A 40 -29.29 -41.92 -5.68
C ALA A 40 -28.56 -40.94 -4.73
N GLY A 41 -27.22 -40.98 -4.66
CA GLY A 41 -26.43 -40.06 -3.84
C GLY A 41 -26.48 -38.58 -4.31
N LEU A 42 -26.63 -38.35 -5.62
CA LEU A 42 -26.79 -37.00 -6.15
C LEU A 42 -28.20 -36.41 -5.91
N PHE A 43 -29.24 -37.26 -5.95
CA PHE A 43 -30.61 -36.88 -5.63
C PHE A 43 -30.76 -36.59 -4.13
N ASP A 44 -30.12 -37.36 -3.25
CA ASP A 44 -30.12 -37.08 -1.79
C ASP A 44 -29.38 -35.76 -1.45
N ILE A 45 -28.31 -35.44 -2.16
CA ILE A 45 -27.61 -34.15 -2.01
C ILE A 45 -28.48 -33.01 -2.53
N LEU A 46 -29.18 -33.16 -3.64
CA LEU A 46 -30.08 -32.13 -4.19
C LEU A 46 -31.34 -31.94 -3.33
N LEU A 47 -31.91 -33.02 -2.76
CA LEU A 47 -33.05 -32.93 -1.83
C LEU A 47 -32.68 -32.31 -0.49
N ASN A 48 -31.44 -32.49 -0.01
CA ASN A 48 -30.95 -31.83 1.20
C ASN A 48 -30.71 -30.32 1.01
N ILE A 49 -30.43 -29.88 -0.22
CA ILE A 49 -30.29 -28.43 -0.51
C ILE A 49 -31.65 -27.71 -0.50
N VAL A 50 -32.75 -28.43 -0.79
CA VAL A 50 -34.10 -27.82 -0.84
C VAL A 50 -34.75 -27.66 0.52
N ASN A 51 -34.26 -28.37 1.54
CA ASN A 51 -34.88 -28.38 2.88
C ASN A 51 -34.18 -27.52 3.94
N VAL A 52 -33.14 -26.77 3.59
CA VAL A 52 -32.46 -25.87 4.52
C VAL A 52 -33.21 -24.55 4.58
N GLY A 53 -33.32 -23.96 5.76
CA GLY A 53 -33.87 -22.61 5.91
C GLY A 53 -33.08 -21.60 5.07
N ARG A 54 -33.75 -20.74 4.33
CA ARG A 54 -33.10 -19.72 3.50
C ARG A 54 -32.64 -18.56 4.37
N ASN A 55 -31.43 -18.08 4.11
CA ASN A 55 -30.93 -16.88 4.78
C ASN A 55 -31.71 -15.64 4.34
N GLY A 56 -31.94 -14.75 5.29
CA GLY A 56 -32.47 -13.42 5.01
C GLY A 56 -31.53 -12.61 4.11
N ARG A 57 -32.11 -11.77 3.27
CA ARG A 57 -31.33 -10.87 2.42
C ARG A 57 -30.70 -9.78 3.28
N SER A 58 -29.45 -9.42 3.05
CA SER A 58 -28.83 -8.24 3.67
C SER A 58 -29.49 -6.96 3.15
N GLY A 59 -29.70 -6.00 4.05
CA GLY A 59 -30.16 -4.66 3.72
C GLY A 59 -29.12 -3.92 2.87
N ARG A 60 -29.58 -3.02 2.02
CA ARG A 60 -28.73 -2.13 1.25
C ARG A 60 -28.21 -0.99 2.12
N ASN A 61 -27.00 -0.52 1.84
CA ASN A 61 -26.51 0.69 2.48
C ASN A 61 -27.32 1.91 2.02
N GLY A 62 -27.53 2.87 2.92
CA GLY A 62 -28.07 4.18 2.58
C GLY A 62 -27.07 4.97 1.72
N GLU A 63 -27.60 5.82 0.86
CA GLU A 63 -26.78 6.71 0.02
C GLU A 63 -26.25 7.89 0.85
N ASP A 64 -25.04 8.35 0.53
CA ASP A 64 -24.46 9.53 1.15
C ASP A 64 -25.21 10.80 0.72
N GLY A 65 -25.41 11.71 1.66
CA GLY A 65 -25.95 13.03 1.39
C GLY A 65 -25.01 13.86 0.52
N SER A 66 -25.53 14.59 -0.45
CA SER A 66 -24.71 15.46 -1.30
C SER A 66 -24.18 16.67 -0.51
N SER A 67 -22.89 16.96 -0.66
CA SER A 67 -22.28 18.20 -0.14
C SER A 67 -22.76 19.41 -0.92
N SER A 68 -22.90 20.55 -0.25
CA SER A 68 -23.20 21.82 -0.90
C SER A 68 -21.96 22.36 -1.63
N THR A 69 -22.17 23.08 -2.71
CA THR A 69 -21.10 23.76 -3.44
C THR A 69 -20.61 25.00 -2.70
N SER A 70 -19.29 25.25 -2.75
CA SER A 70 -18.73 26.49 -2.21
C SER A 70 -19.07 27.68 -3.10
N GLN A 71 -19.25 28.86 -2.49
CA GLN A 71 -19.59 30.09 -3.22
C GLN A 71 -18.59 31.21 -2.92
N THR A 72 -18.48 32.10 -3.91
CA THR A 72 -17.71 33.36 -3.77
C THR A 72 -18.65 34.52 -4.04
N ILE A 73 -18.66 35.51 -3.15
CA ILE A 73 -19.49 36.71 -3.26
C ILE A 73 -18.70 37.99 -2.99
N TYR A 74 -19.25 39.10 -3.44
CA TYR A 74 -18.75 40.46 -3.15
C TYR A 74 -19.78 41.17 -2.27
N ALA A 75 -19.37 41.54 -1.06
CA ALA A 75 -20.24 42.28 -0.15
C ALA A 75 -20.31 43.74 -0.58
N ASP A 76 -21.45 44.18 -1.04
CA ASP A 76 -21.76 45.56 -1.47
C ASP A 76 -22.62 46.33 -0.46
N GLY A 77 -22.87 45.70 0.69
CA GLY A 77 -23.73 46.30 1.73
C GLY A 77 -25.22 45.93 1.60
N SER A 78 -25.62 45.19 0.59
CA SER A 78 -26.99 44.65 0.45
C SER A 78 -27.19 43.44 1.38
N PRO A 79 -28.39 43.27 2.01
CA PRO A 79 -28.70 42.07 2.77
C PRO A 79 -28.72 40.83 1.88
N LEU A 80 -28.06 39.74 2.32
CA LEU A 80 -27.98 38.48 1.60
C LEU A 80 -28.26 37.30 2.53
N ASN A 81 -29.12 36.36 2.08
CA ASN A 81 -29.37 35.11 2.78
C ASN A 81 -28.90 33.94 1.92
N LEU A 82 -27.99 33.15 2.47
CA LEU A 82 -27.38 32.01 1.77
C LEU A 82 -27.64 30.74 2.58
N ASP A 83 -28.13 29.69 1.91
CA ASP A 83 -28.16 28.33 2.44
C ASP A 83 -27.23 27.44 1.63
N LEU A 84 -26.11 27.12 2.25
CA LEU A 84 -25.06 26.23 1.74
C LEU A 84 -25.00 24.94 2.56
N SER A 85 -26.15 24.47 3.07
CA SER A 85 -26.23 23.25 3.87
C SER A 85 -26.06 22.00 3.01
N GLY A 86 -25.33 21.02 3.51
CA GLY A 86 -25.25 19.68 2.93
C GLY A 86 -26.54 18.90 3.19
N LYS A 87 -26.84 17.93 2.34
CA LYS A 87 -28.01 17.04 2.52
C LYS A 87 -27.72 15.93 3.50
N ASP A 88 -28.79 15.44 4.17
CA ASP A 88 -28.72 14.29 5.05
C ASP A 88 -28.40 13.01 4.25
N GLY A 89 -27.68 12.07 4.86
CA GLY A 89 -27.51 10.73 4.36
C GLY A 89 -28.77 9.90 4.57
N GLN A 90 -28.98 8.92 3.71
CA GLN A 90 -30.13 8.02 3.79
C GLN A 90 -29.88 6.94 4.84
N ASP A 91 -30.97 6.45 5.46
CA ASP A 91 -30.92 5.31 6.36
C ASP A 91 -30.57 4.02 5.58
N GLY A 92 -29.85 3.11 6.21
CA GLY A 92 -29.60 1.77 5.71
C GLY A 92 -30.87 0.92 5.82
N GLU A 93 -31.08 0.03 4.87
CA GLU A 93 -32.21 -0.91 4.90
C GLU A 93 -32.01 -1.96 5.99
N ASP A 94 -33.11 -2.42 6.59
CA ASP A 94 -33.08 -3.54 7.52
C ASP A 94 -32.75 -4.85 6.79
N GLY A 95 -32.07 -5.76 7.47
CA GLY A 95 -31.82 -7.13 7.01
C GLY A 95 -33.10 -7.97 7.07
N GLY A 96 -33.31 -8.79 6.06
CA GLY A 96 -34.43 -9.71 6.01
C GLY A 96 -34.34 -10.82 7.08
N PHE A 97 -35.47 -11.33 7.51
CA PHE A 97 -35.51 -12.49 8.39
C PHE A 97 -35.08 -13.77 7.65
N GLY A 98 -34.41 -14.66 8.36
CA GLY A 98 -34.24 -16.03 7.91
C GLY A 98 -35.55 -16.73 7.70
N SER A 99 -35.67 -17.71 6.82
CA SER A 99 -36.86 -18.53 6.69
C SER A 99 -36.71 -19.85 7.44
N GLN A 100 -37.81 -20.32 8.02
CA GLN A 100 -37.83 -21.63 8.63
C GLN A 100 -37.77 -22.70 7.55
N PRO A 101 -37.00 -23.79 7.73
CA PRO A 101 -36.98 -24.91 6.80
C PRO A 101 -38.33 -25.65 6.84
N SER A 102 -38.64 -26.37 5.78
CA SER A 102 -39.81 -27.28 5.80
C SER A 102 -39.46 -28.49 6.67
N CYS A 103 -40.12 -28.63 7.81
CA CYS A 103 -39.84 -29.67 8.76
C CYS A 103 -40.67 -30.92 8.46
N GLY A 104 -39.97 -32.00 8.02
CA GLY A 104 -40.52 -33.34 7.92
C GLY A 104 -40.45 -34.11 9.26
N GLN A 105 -40.82 -35.38 9.25
CA GLN A 105 -40.68 -36.26 10.41
C GLN A 105 -39.27 -36.89 10.47
N TYR A 106 -38.28 -36.07 10.92
CA TYR A 106 -36.90 -36.54 11.05
C TYR A 106 -36.78 -37.55 12.18
N GLY A 107 -36.03 -38.66 11.93
CA GLY A 107 -35.85 -39.74 12.91
C GLY A 107 -36.98 -40.76 12.94
N SER A 108 -38.09 -40.59 12.21
CA SER A 108 -39.23 -41.48 12.29
C SER A 108 -39.13 -42.78 11.46
N GLN A 109 -38.22 -42.82 10.49
CA GLN A 109 -38.14 -43.95 9.53
C GLN A 109 -36.98 -44.91 9.75
N GLY A 110 -36.20 -44.75 10.79
CA GLY A 110 -35.18 -45.69 11.21
C GLY A 110 -34.22 -46.14 10.09
N GLY A 111 -33.58 -45.21 9.41
CA GLY A 111 -32.55 -45.48 8.40
C GLY A 111 -31.30 -46.12 9.00
N ASN A 112 -30.35 -46.51 8.15
CA ASN A 112 -29.07 -47.09 8.54
C ASN A 112 -27.94 -46.01 8.66
N ASN A 113 -28.33 -44.74 8.83
CA ASN A 113 -27.40 -43.61 8.95
C ASN A 113 -27.91 -42.64 10.02
N ASP A 114 -27.00 -41.89 10.63
CA ASP A 114 -27.33 -40.73 11.43
C ASP A 114 -28.05 -39.68 10.58
N VAL A 115 -29.02 -38.99 11.15
CA VAL A 115 -29.85 -38.00 10.48
C VAL A 115 -29.61 -36.63 11.12
N TYR A 116 -29.42 -35.60 10.30
CA TYR A 116 -29.33 -34.23 10.72
C TYR A 116 -30.56 -33.46 10.22
N ALA A 117 -31.37 -32.98 11.15
CA ALA A 117 -32.52 -32.16 10.82
C ALA A 117 -32.03 -30.78 10.26
N PRO A 118 -32.76 -30.20 9.29
CA PRO A 118 -32.36 -28.93 8.66
C PRO A 118 -32.19 -27.79 9.65
N ASN A 119 -31.14 -27.00 9.46
CA ASN A 119 -30.93 -25.77 10.21
C ASN A 119 -31.90 -24.66 9.78
N GLY A 120 -32.25 -23.79 10.71
CA GLY A 120 -32.96 -22.54 10.41
C GLY A 120 -32.11 -21.59 9.55
N GLY A 121 -32.77 -20.74 8.77
CA GLY A 121 -32.12 -19.70 7.99
C GLY A 121 -31.55 -18.60 8.90
N ASN A 122 -30.37 -18.10 8.56
CA ASN A 122 -29.78 -16.94 9.23
C ASN A 122 -30.53 -15.65 8.85
N GLY A 123 -30.60 -14.69 9.75
CA GLY A 123 -31.01 -13.33 9.42
C GLY A 123 -29.99 -12.59 8.55
N GLY A 124 -30.47 -11.73 7.66
CA GLY A 124 -29.64 -10.85 6.85
C GLY A 124 -29.03 -9.72 7.69
N HIS A 125 -27.87 -9.23 7.33
CA HIS A 125 -27.28 -8.04 7.97
C HIS A 125 -28.04 -6.78 7.58
N GLY A 126 -28.16 -5.81 8.50
CA GLY A 126 -28.64 -4.47 8.20
C GLY A 126 -27.61 -3.70 7.34
N GLY A 127 -28.10 -2.84 6.44
CA GLY A 127 -27.28 -1.92 5.65
C GLY A 127 -26.71 -0.80 6.51
N ASN A 128 -25.54 -0.26 6.19
CA ASN A 128 -25.01 0.93 6.84
C ASN A 128 -25.80 2.17 6.43
N GLY A 129 -25.97 3.15 7.32
CA GLY A 129 -26.47 4.47 6.97
C GLY A 129 -25.45 5.26 6.14
N GLY A 130 -25.94 6.07 5.19
CA GLY A 130 -25.13 6.98 4.38
C GLY A 130 -24.57 8.14 5.21
N HIS A 131 -23.41 8.67 4.83
CA HIS A 131 -22.84 9.86 5.47
C HIS A 131 -23.63 11.12 5.09
N GLY A 132 -23.73 12.09 5.99
CA GLY A 132 -24.25 13.42 5.66
C GLY A 132 -23.29 14.21 4.78
N GLY A 133 -23.82 14.98 3.82
CA GLY A 133 -23.07 15.88 2.95
C GLY A 133 -22.46 17.04 3.73
N HIS A 134 -21.32 17.57 3.29
CA HIS A 134 -20.69 18.74 3.91
C HIS A 134 -21.43 20.04 3.57
N GLY A 135 -21.46 20.99 4.52
CA GLY A 135 -21.78 22.37 4.23
C GLY A 135 -20.77 23.01 3.30
N GLY A 136 -21.24 23.87 2.38
CA GLY A 136 -20.40 24.61 1.44
C GLY A 136 -19.62 25.71 2.12
N ASP A 137 -18.39 25.96 1.66
CA ASP A 137 -17.55 27.06 2.13
C ASP A 137 -17.97 28.36 1.42
N LEU A 138 -17.85 29.51 2.12
CA LEU A 138 -18.15 30.82 1.54
C LEU A 138 -16.89 31.69 1.54
N THR A 139 -16.55 32.23 0.37
CA THR A 139 -15.53 33.28 0.27
C THR A 139 -16.19 34.63 0.04
N VAL A 140 -15.91 35.60 0.91
CA VAL A 140 -16.48 36.95 0.83
C VAL A 140 -15.39 37.98 0.58
N TYR A 141 -15.49 38.66 -0.55
CA TYR A 141 -14.74 39.88 -0.84
C TYR A 141 -15.48 41.09 -0.26
N TYR A 142 -14.81 41.91 0.51
CA TYR A 142 -15.43 43.09 1.14
C TYR A 142 -14.51 44.31 1.08
N SER A 143 -15.11 45.49 1.13
CA SER A 143 -14.40 46.77 1.29
C SER A 143 -14.65 47.40 2.65
N ASN A 144 -15.83 47.14 3.22
CA ASN A 144 -16.20 47.61 4.57
C ASN A 144 -16.58 46.39 5.41
N LEU A 145 -15.93 46.21 6.56
CA LEU A 145 -16.19 45.07 7.44
C LEU A 145 -17.67 45.03 7.93
N ALA A 146 -18.32 46.20 8.04
CA ALA A 146 -19.72 46.30 8.45
C ALA A 146 -20.68 45.58 7.47
N ASP A 147 -20.29 45.43 6.18
CA ASP A 147 -21.14 44.81 5.17
C ASP A 147 -21.28 43.29 5.39
N LEU A 148 -20.29 42.66 6.03
CA LEU A 148 -20.36 41.26 6.42
C LEU A 148 -21.54 40.99 7.38
N LYS A 149 -21.90 41.95 8.23
CA LYS A 149 -23.04 41.85 9.15
C LYS A 149 -24.41 41.74 8.48
N LYS A 150 -24.47 42.04 7.20
CA LYS A 150 -25.71 41.95 6.40
C LYS A 150 -25.86 40.58 5.69
N ILE A 151 -24.86 39.69 5.82
CA ILE A 151 -24.86 38.36 5.22
C ILE A 151 -25.30 37.35 6.27
N ALA A 152 -26.47 36.73 6.08
CA ALA A 152 -26.94 35.58 6.84
C ALA A 152 -26.51 34.30 6.11
N LEU A 153 -25.74 33.43 6.77
CA LEU A 153 -25.22 32.19 6.22
C LEU A 153 -25.69 30.98 7.03
N ARG A 154 -26.24 30.00 6.35
CA ARG A 154 -26.46 28.66 6.88
C ARG A 154 -25.61 27.66 6.09
N ALA A 155 -24.57 27.14 6.68
CA ALA A 155 -23.65 26.19 6.05
C ALA A 155 -23.46 24.95 6.95
N VAL A 156 -24.58 24.28 7.28
CA VAL A 156 -24.62 23.12 8.15
C VAL A 156 -24.27 21.86 7.36
N GLY A 157 -23.52 20.94 7.95
CA GLY A 157 -23.40 19.60 7.40
C GLY A 157 -24.70 18.80 7.57
N GLY A 158 -25.04 17.96 6.60
CA GLY A 158 -26.16 17.03 6.69
C GLY A 158 -25.95 16.01 7.82
N LYS A 159 -27.01 15.46 8.34
CA LYS A 159 -26.97 14.36 9.32
C LYS A 159 -26.58 13.08 8.63
N GLY A 160 -25.90 12.17 9.34
CA GLY A 160 -25.72 10.80 8.89
C GLY A 160 -27.03 10.01 8.99
N GLY A 161 -27.29 9.11 8.05
CA GLY A 161 -28.38 8.15 8.09
C GLY A 161 -28.14 7.11 9.19
N ARG A 162 -29.19 6.48 9.66
CA ARG A 162 -29.14 5.40 10.65
C ARG A 162 -28.79 4.10 9.98
N GLY A 163 -28.04 3.22 10.67
CA GLY A 163 -27.83 1.85 10.23
C GLY A 163 -29.11 1.03 10.32
N GLY A 164 -29.40 0.18 9.34
CA GLY A 164 -30.50 -0.78 9.35
C GLY A 164 -30.31 -1.85 10.42
N ARG A 165 -31.36 -2.43 10.88
CA ARG A 165 -31.35 -3.51 11.87
C ARG A 165 -31.00 -4.84 11.19
N GLY A 166 -30.27 -5.70 11.87
CA GLY A 166 -30.09 -7.08 11.45
C GLY A 166 -31.37 -7.89 11.56
N GLY A 167 -31.65 -8.72 10.55
CA GLY A 167 -32.77 -9.64 10.58
C GLY A 167 -32.56 -10.74 11.61
N GLN A 168 -33.65 -11.35 12.09
CA GLN A 168 -33.57 -12.48 12.99
C GLN A 168 -33.42 -13.80 12.23
N GLY A 169 -32.63 -14.72 12.78
CA GLY A 169 -32.60 -16.10 12.34
C GLY A 169 -33.86 -16.85 12.79
N THR A 170 -34.06 -18.05 12.27
CA THR A 170 -35.24 -18.89 12.56
C THR A 170 -34.85 -20.24 13.17
N LEU A 171 -35.84 -20.91 13.76
CA LEU A 171 -35.67 -22.23 14.32
C LEU A 171 -35.29 -23.25 13.23
N GLY A 172 -34.40 -24.16 13.54
CA GLY A 172 -34.21 -25.40 12.78
C GLY A 172 -35.33 -26.43 13.09
N CYS A 173 -35.32 -27.51 12.35
CA CYS A 173 -36.24 -28.60 12.57
C CYS A 173 -35.82 -29.47 13.76
N SER A 174 -36.76 -30.00 14.49
CA SER A 174 -36.49 -30.95 15.57
C SER A 174 -36.68 -32.39 15.15
N CYS A 175 -35.93 -33.27 15.76
CA CYS A 175 -36.03 -34.72 15.60
C CYS A 175 -37.22 -35.25 16.40
N ARG A 176 -38.09 -36.04 15.80
CA ARG A 176 -39.19 -36.71 16.51
C ARG A 176 -38.63 -37.82 17.41
N GLN A 177 -37.65 -38.57 16.94
CA GLN A 177 -36.94 -39.61 17.70
C GLN A 177 -35.43 -39.35 17.61
N ARG A 178 -34.80 -39.22 18.79
CA ARG A 178 -33.35 -38.85 18.86
C ARG A 178 -32.41 -39.99 18.60
N SER A 179 -32.83 -41.26 18.79
CA SER A 179 -32.01 -42.40 18.48
C SER A 179 -32.88 -43.64 18.18
N TRP A 180 -32.37 -44.54 17.41
CA TRP A 180 -32.97 -45.85 17.12
C TRP A 180 -31.87 -46.89 16.97
N VAL A 181 -32.23 -48.15 17.22
CA VAL A 181 -31.38 -49.31 17.07
C VAL A 181 -31.74 -50.09 15.81
N ARG A 182 -30.77 -50.46 15.02
CA ARG A 182 -30.94 -51.33 13.86
C ARG A 182 -30.00 -52.50 13.96
N GLU A 183 -30.49 -53.65 13.60
CA GLU A 183 -29.65 -54.82 13.38
C GLU A 183 -29.01 -54.72 12.00
N VAL A 184 -27.67 -54.64 11.97
CA VAL A 184 -26.88 -54.65 10.73
C VAL A 184 -26.19 -56.00 10.61
N CYS A 185 -26.53 -56.71 9.56
CA CYS A 185 -25.98 -58.05 9.29
C CYS A 185 -25.03 -57.99 8.11
N VAL A 186 -23.86 -58.64 8.27
CA VAL A 186 -22.86 -58.86 7.20
C VAL A 186 -22.87 -60.36 6.88
N GLY A 187 -22.91 -60.72 5.61
CA GLY A 187 -23.02 -62.09 5.10
C GLY A 187 -24.39 -62.42 4.50
N ASN A 188 -24.47 -63.48 3.71
CA ASN A 188 -25.69 -63.88 3.02
C ASN A 188 -26.72 -64.46 4.00
N PRO A 189 -28.01 -64.11 3.86
CA PRO A 189 -29.08 -64.74 4.67
C PRO A 189 -29.06 -66.26 4.60
N GLY A 190 -29.10 -66.93 5.78
CA GLY A 190 -29.12 -68.40 5.85
C GLY A 190 -27.77 -69.09 5.80
N THR A 191 -26.67 -68.37 5.76
CA THR A 191 -25.30 -68.92 5.80
C THR A 191 -24.69 -68.84 7.23
N PRO A 192 -23.80 -69.81 7.61
CA PRO A 192 -23.12 -69.80 8.93
C PRO A 192 -22.26 -68.55 9.16
N ASN A 193 -21.91 -67.83 8.11
CA ASN A 193 -21.04 -66.63 8.20
C ASN A 193 -21.82 -65.32 8.37
N ARG A 194 -23.14 -65.38 8.54
CA ARG A 194 -23.95 -64.18 8.81
C ARG A 194 -23.75 -63.74 10.24
N GLN A 195 -23.13 -62.59 10.43
CA GLN A 195 -22.96 -61.93 11.74
C GLN A 195 -23.86 -60.69 11.75
N CYS A 196 -24.71 -60.58 12.78
CA CYS A 196 -25.58 -59.45 12.99
C CYS A 196 -25.16 -58.69 14.25
N THR A 197 -25.01 -57.40 14.18
CA THR A 197 -24.70 -56.50 15.30
C THR A 197 -25.77 -55.44 15.40
N GLN A 198 -26.11 -55.07 16.64
CA GLN A 198 -27.01 -53.94 16.87
C GLN A 198 -26.20 -52.63 16.77
N LYS A 199 -26.61 -51.72 15.90
CA LYS A 199 -26.00 -50.43 15.73
C LYS A 199 -27.00 -49.34 16.09
N VAL A 200 -26.53 -48.36 16.92
CA VAL A 200 -27.32 -47.20 17.32
C VAL A 200 -27.07 -46.11 16.31
N TYR A 201 -28.13 -45.49 15.84
CA TYR A 201 -28.12 -44.33 14.97
C TYR A 201 -28.81 -43.18 15.69
N ASN A 202 -28.39 -41.93 15.42
CA ASN A 202 -28.87 -40.76 16.06
C ASN A 202 -29.47 -39.76 15.05
N CYS A 203 -30.44 -39.01 15.57
CA CYS A 203 -30.93 -37.81 14.89
C CYS A 203 -30.52 -36.56 15.70
N TYR A 204 -29.95 -35.61 14.99
CA TYR A 204 -29.51 -34.34 15.56
C TYR A 204 -30.45 -33.22 15.13
N ASP A 205 -30.95 -32.45 16.10
CA ASP A 205 -31.81 -31.30 15.84
C ASP A 205 -31.08 -30.24 15.01
N GLY A 206 -31.81 -29.61 14.10
CA GLY A 206 -31.29 -28.46 13.35
C GLY A 206 -31.00 -27.25 14.26
N ARG A 207 -29.96 -26.59 13.98
CA ARG A 207 -29.51 -25.40 14.74
C ARG A 207 -30.42 -24.21 14.44
N TYR A 208 -30.57 -23.32 15.43
CA TYR A 208 -31.12 -21.99 15.23
C TYR A 208 -30.25 -21.15 14.30
N GLY A 209 -30.84 -20.46 13.31
CA GLY A 209 -30.13 -19.51 12.45
C GLY A 209 -29.67 -18.29 13.24
N SER A 210 -28.46 -17.84 12.98
CA SER A 210 -27.90 -16.63 13.63
C SER A 210 -28.64 -15.37 13.20
N SER A 211 -28.82 -14.41 14.11
CA SER A 211 -29.30 -13.06 13.75
C SER A 211 -28.25 -12.31 12.93
N GLY A 212 -28.66 -11.48 11.99
CA GLY A 212 -27.84 -10.53 11.30
C GLY A 212 -27.31 -9.43 12.22
N VAL A 213 -26.20 -8.83 11.83
CA VAL A 213 -25.60 -7.68 12.54
C VAL A 213 -26.29 -6.39 12.08
N ASN A 214 -26.50 -5.44 12.99
CA ASN A 214 -27.00 -4.12 12.64
C ASN A 214 -25.97 -3.36 11.80
N GLY A 215 -26.42 -2.57 10.84
CA GLY A 215 -25.62 -1.60 10.12
C GLY A 215 -25.09 -0.50 11.05
N ARG A 216 -24.07 0.19 10.63
CA ARG A 216 -23.50 1.34 11.35
C ARG A 216 -24.17 2.62 10.90
N ASP A 217 -24.33 3.58 11.82
CA ASP A 217 -24.81 4.92 11.48
C ASP A 217 -23.78 5.65 10.62
N GLY A 218 -24.26 6.45 9.68
CA GLY A 218 -23.46 7.38 8.90
C GLY A 218 -22.94 8.53 9.77
N LYS A 219 -21.81 9.10 9.37
CA LYS A 219 -21.24 10.27 10.05
C LYS A 219 -21.92 11.55 9.56
N PRO A 220 -22.11 12.58 10.41
CA PRO A 220 -22.60 13.88 9.95
C PRO A 220 -21.54 14.57 9.07
N GLY A 221 -21.98 15.42 8.15
CA GLY A 221 -21.14 16.30 7.38
C GLY A 221 -20.50 17.40 8.23
N ARG A 222 -19.39 17.96 7.78
CA ARG A 222 -18.76 19.12 8.43
C ARG A 222 -19.54 20.41 8.15
N LEU A 223 -19.41 21.38 9.03
CA LEU A 223 -19.85 22.76 8.78
C LEU A 223 -18.99 23.40 7.66
N GLY A 224 -19.58 24.31 6.89
CA GLY A 224 -18.85 25.15 5.95
C GLY A 224 -17.98 26.18 6.66
N ILE A 225 -16.88 26.59 5.99
CA ILE A 225 -15.88 27.54 6.50
C ILE A 225 -16.05 28.88 5.77
N LEU A 226 -15.92 29.98 6.50
CA LEU A 226 -15.87 31.34 5.96
C LEU A 226 -14.43 31.69 5.59
N SER A 227 -14.24 32.26 4.40
CA SER A 227 -13.01 32.94 4.01
C SER A 227 -13.33 34.39 3.69
N ILE A 228 -12.58 35.34 4.24
CA ILE A 228 -12.79 36.78 4.00
C ILE A 228 -11.56 37.42 3.35
N VAL A 229 -11.82 38.30 2.40
CA VAL A 229 -10.79 39.01 1.64
C VAL A 229 -11.13 40.49 1.58
N ASN A 230 -10.28 41.32 2.20
CA ASN A 230 -10.43 42.77 2.12
C ASN A 230 -9.89 43.27 0.77
N SER A 231 -10.68 43.11 -0.27
CA SER A 231 -10.37 43.51 -1.65
C SER A 231 -11.64 43.66 -2.49
N LYS A 232 -11.64 44.57 -3.45
CA LYS A 232 -12.69 44.69 -4.47
C LYS A 232 -12.47 43.79 -5.66
N ALA A 233 -11.24 43.32 -5.87
CA ALA A 233 -10.88 42.46 -6.98
C ALA A 233 -10.66 41.02 -6.47
N ALA A 234 -10.98 40.04 -7.32
CA ALA A 234 -10.67 38.65 -7.05
C ALA A 234 -9.17 38.42 -6.86
N LEU A 235 -8.81 37.52 -5.94
CA LEU A 235 -7.43 37.09 -5.83
C LEU A 235 -7.01 36.34 -7.08
N VAL A 236 -5.76 36.54 -7.47
CA VAL A 236 -5.15 35.75 -8.55
C VAL A 236 -4.93 34.33 -8.06
N ASP A 237 -5.09 33.37 -8.95
CA ASP A 237 -4.92 31.95 -8.66
C ASP A 237 -3.52 31.63 -8.09
N ASP A 238 -3.49 30.68 -7.20
CA ASP A 238 -2.26 30.22 -6.56
C ASP A 238 -1.48 29.29 -7.50
N GLN A 239 -0.17 29.52 -7.56
CA GLN A 239 0.80 28.63 -8.20
C GLN A 239 1.94 28.35 -7.18
N PRO A 240 1.65 27.66 -6.07
CA PRO A 240 2.64 27.47 -4.99
C PRO A 240 3.65 26.38 -5.32
N THR A 241 3.38 25.54 -6.30
CA THR A 241 4.26 24.43 -6.71
C THR A 241 4.33 24.32 -8.22
N ALA A 242 5.46 23.87 -8.72
CA ALA A 242 5.64 23.52 -10.12
C ALA A 242 6.55 22.30 -10.28
N GLU A 243 6.27 21.46 -11.27
CA GLU A 243 7.16 20.39 -11.72
C GLU A 243 7.75 20.77 -13.06
N ILE A 244 9.07 20.89 -13.12
CA ILE A 244 9.77 21.49 -14.26
C ILE A 244 11.02 20.67 -14.57
N ALA A 245 11.29 20.44 -15.84
CA ALA A 245 12.55 19.82 -16.26
C ALA A 245 13.73 20.74 -15.92
N ILE A 246 14.83 20.16 -15.38
CA ILE A 246 16.01 20.94 -14.96
C ILE A 246 16.55 21.83 -16.09
N SER A 247 16.52 21.34 -17.33
CA SER A 247 16.98 22.11 -18.50
C SER A 247 16.24 23.42 -18.70
N GLN A 248 14.97 23.51 -18.28
CA GLN A 248 14.16 24.72 -18.36
C GLN A 248 14.46 25.73 -17.24
N LEU A 249 15.09 25.24 -16.14
CA LEU A 249 15.44 26.10 -14.99
C LEU A 249 16.84 26.69 -15.11
N VAL A 250 17.73 26.06 -15.86
CA VAL A 250 19.13 26.53 -16.00
C VAL A 250 19.15 27.87 -16.70
N ASN A 251 19.73 28.85 -16.04
CA ASN A 251 19.85 30.23 -16.49
C ASN A 251 18.53 30.99 -16.78
N GLN A 252 17.39 30.42 -16.37
CA GLN A 252 16.09 31.07 -16.45
C GLN A 252 15.55 31.36 -15.06
N GLN A 253 14.78 32.43 -14.93
CA GLN A 253 14.08 32.76 -13.70
C GLN A 253 12.66 32.20 -13.80
N PHE A 254 12.25 31.49 -12.73
CA PHE A 254 10.91 30.92 -12.60
C PHE A 254 10.21 31.54 -11.39
N SER A 255 8.93 31.87 -11.49
CA SER A 255 8.18 32.53 -10.42
C SER A 255 7.04 31.65 -9.93
N LEU A 256 6.86 31.59 -8.63
CA LEU A 256 5.75 30.97 -7.94
C LEU A 256 5.03 31.99 -7.08
N SER A 257 3.76 31.71 -6.80
CA SER A 257 2.95 32.59 -5.97
C SER A 257 1.90 31.84 -5.20
N LYS A 258 1.55 32.32 -4.01
CA LYS A 258 0.43 31.80 -3.22
C LYS A 258 -0.20 32.89 -2.37
N ASN A 259 -1.47 32.72 -2.05
CA ASN A 259 -2.19 33.54 -1.12
C ASN A 259 -1.96 33.00 0.30
N LYS A 260 -1.54 33.87 1.21
CA LYS A 260 -1.35 33.53 2.62
C LYS A 260 -2.61 33.88 3.40
N TRP A 261 -3.08 32.92 4.18
CA TRP A 261 -4.29 33.02 4.98
C TRP A 261 -3.95 32.92 6.47
N GLN A 262 -4.60 33.76 7.29
CA GLN A 262 -4.62 33.61 8.74
C GLN A 262 -5.88 32.87 9.16
N ILE A 263 -5.71 31.89 10.04
CA ILE A 263 -6.82 31.15 10.65
C ILE A 263 -7.19 31.91 11.92
N ARG A 264 -8.49 32.26 12.06
CA ARG A 264 -9.04 32.97 13.21
C ARG A 264 -10.31 32.30 13.70
N GLN A 265 -10.77 32.72 14.91
CA GLN A 265 -12.03 32.27 15.51
C GLN A 265 -13.03 33.43 15.54
N GLY A 266 -14.33 33.10 15.65
CA GLY A 266 -15.38 34.10 15.75
C GLY A 266 -16.09 34.42 14.42
N ALA A 267 -16.09 33.49 13.45
CA ALA A 267 -16.80 33.66 12.17
C ALA A 267 -18.25 34.12 12.32
N LYS A 268 -18.97 33.54 13.27
CA LYS A 268 -20.37 33.90 13.55
C LYS A 268 -20.54 35.35 13.96
N SER A 269 -19.53 35.93 14.62
CA SER A 269 -19.56 37.34 15.04
C SER A 269 -19.34 38.30 13.87
N LEU A 270 -18.81 37.87 12.75
CA LEU A 270 -18.57 38.69 11.57
C LEU A 270 -19.84 38.80 10.67
N LEU A 271 -20.70 37.82 10.70
CA LEU A 271 -21.90 37.72 9.87
C LEU A 271 -23.16 38.20 10.60
N ALA A 272 -24.30 38.19 9.90
CA ALA A 272 -25.61 38.49 10.49
C ALA A 272 -25.94 37.50 11.61
N THR A 273 -26.66 38.01 12.62
CA THR A 273 -27.14 37.20 13.77
C THR A 273 -27.94 35.97 13.30
N GLY A 274 -27.67 34.83 13.87
CA GLY A 274 -28.33 33.55 13.49
C GLY A 274 -27.59 32.76 12.38
N SER A 275 -26.48 33.24 11.89
CA SER A 275 -25.64 32.48 10.95
C SER A 275 -25.08 31.21 11.60
N ILE A 276 -25.09 30.10 10.85
CA ILE A 276 -24.62 28.76 11.30
C ILE A 276 -23.54 28.26 10.33
N LEU A 277 -22.33 28.22 10.83
CA LEU A 277 -21.14 27.78 10.12
C LEU A 277 -20.05 27.37 11.14
N ALA A 278 -18.89 26.91 10.66
CA ALA A 278 -17.73 26.71 11.52
C ALA A 278 -17.34 28.05 12.16
N ASP A 279 -16.95 28.02 13.44
CA ASP A 279 -16.51 29.25 14.13
C ASP A 279 -15.13 29.72 13.68
N GLU A 280 -14.31 28.79 13.19
CA GLU A 280 -13.05 29.05 12.54
C GLU A 280 -13.30 29.67 11.16
N TYR A 281 -12.53 30.71 10.83
CA TYR A 281 -12.55 31.34 9.50
C TYR A 281 -11.14 31.65 9.02
N ARG A 282 -11.00 31.90 7.70
CA ARG A 282 -9.76 32.29 7.06
C ARG A 282 -9.83 33.76 6.66
N GLU A 283 -8.83 34.53 7.05
CA GLU A 283 -8.65 35.91 6.63
C GLU A 283 -7.45 35.99 5.68
N PHE A 284 -7.65 36.57 4.50
CA PHE A 284 -6.56 36.82 3.56
C PHE A 284 -5.58 37.83 4.18
N GLU A 285 -4.31 37.43 4.32
CA GLU A 285 -3.26 38.28 4.86
C GLU A 285 -2.57 39.03 3.72
N ARG A 286 -2.02 38.31 2.78
CA ARG A 286 -1.26 38.86 1.65
C ARG A 286 -0.97 37.80 0.61
N ARG A 287 -0.58 38.27 -0.59
CA ARG A 287 0.01 37.41 -1.62
C ARG A 287 1.50 37.28 -1.38
N LEU A 288 2.00 36.07 -1.40
CA LEU A 288 3.41 35.73 -1.40
C LEU A 288 3.85 35.47 -2.83
N GLU A 289 4.99 36.01 -3.22
CA GLU A 289 5.62 35.77 -4.52
C GLU A 289 7.09 35.46 -4.27
N GLY A 290 7.58 34.42 -4.94
CA GLY A 290 8.97 34.00 -4.95
C GLY A 290 9.46 33.74 -6.36
N SER A 291 10.72 34.02 -6.61
CA SER A 291 11.41 33.72 -7.85
C SER A 291 12.53 32.71 -7.58
N PHE A 292 12.79 31.85 -8.54
CA PHE A 292 13.82 30.83 -8.43
C PHE A 292 14.75 30.88 -9.63
N LYS A 293 16.04 30.64 -9.39
CA LYS A 293 17.06 30.51 -10.41
C LYS A 293 18.04 29.37 -10.09
N LEU A 294 18.27 28.50 -11.07
CA LEU A 294 19.18 27.38 -10.93
C LEU A 294 20.50 27.70 -11.64
N PHE A 295 21.62 27.51 -10.95
CA PHE A 295 22.96 27.56 -11.51
C PHE A 295 23.57 26.15 -11.53
N TRP A 296 23.82 25.63 -12.73
CA TRP A 296 24.46 24.34 -12.91
C TRP A 296 25.98 24.51 -12.97
N ARG A 297 26.67 24.20 -11.87
CA ARG A 297 28.13 24.28 -11.74
C ARG A 297 28.81 22.91 -11.85
N GLU A 298 28.03 21.85 -11.96
CA GLU A 298 28.56 20.50 -12.21
C GLU A 298 29.29 20.46 -13.55
N LYS A 299 30.45 19.78 -13.58
CA LYS A 299 31.29 19.65 -14.78
C LYS A 299 30.60 18.86 -15.89
N GLN A 300 29.80 17.85 -15.51
CA GLN A 300 29.03 17.08 -16.47
C GLN A 300 27.83 17.90 -16.96
N PRO A 301 27.58 17.92 -18.28
CA PRO A 301 26.43 18.62 -18.83
C PRO A 301 25.12 17.98 -18.33
N ILE A 302 24.11 18.80 -18.18
CA ILE A 302 22.79 18.37 -17.66
C ILE A 302 22.14 17.26 -18.50
N THR A 303 22.47 17.20 -19.77
CA THR A 303 22.00 16.16 -20.71
C THR A 303 22.40 14.74 -20.30
N ASN A 304 23.49 14.57 -19.55
CA ASN A 304 23.93 13.27 -19.05
C ASN A 304 22.98 12.69 -17.99
N PHE A 305 22.09 13.50 -17.42
CA PHE A 305 21.16 13.13 -16.36
C PHE A 305 19.73 12.90 -16.86
N ALA A 306 19.53 12.69 -18.18
CA ALA A 306 18.23 12.44 -18.81
C ALA A 306 17.17 13.51 -18.49
N ASN A 307 17.58 14.76 -18.28
CA ASN A 307 16.75 15.93 -18.03
C ASN A 307 15.60 15.68 -17.00
N PRO A 308 15.95 15.35 -15.75
CA PRO A 308 14.94 15.00 -14.74
C PRO A 308 14.04 16.20 -14.41
N SER A 309 12.77 15.92 -14.11
CA SER A 309 11.87 16.91 -13.53
C SER A 309 12.17 17.10 -12.06
N VAL A 310 12.15 18.34 -11.60
CA VAL A 310 12.28 18.74 -10.21
C VAL A 310 11.00 19.42 -9.76
N LYS A 311 10.69 19.30 -8.49
CA LYS A 311 9.55 19.99 -7.87
C LYS A 311 10.05 21.23 -7.16
N LEU A 312 9.47 22.37 -7.50
CA LEU A 312 9.62 23.65 -6.79
C LEU A 312 8.43 23.88 -5.87
N THR A 313 8.66 24.42 -4.67
CA THR A 313 7.60 24.71 -3.70
C THR A 313 7.90 26.05 -3.02
N LEU A 314 6.96 26.99 -3.10
CA LEU A 314 7.05 28.28 -2.40
C LEU A 314 6.62 28.11 -0.94
N ASN A 315 7.52 28.39 0.00
CA ASN A 315 7.23 28.34 1.43
C ASN A 315 6.67 29.67 1.97
N ASP A 316 6.34 29.73 3.28
CA ASP A 316 5.76 30.91 3.92
C ASP A 316 6.77 32.03 4.16
N SER A 317 8.06 31.74 4.05
CA SER A 317 9.17 32.70 4.13
C SER A 317 9.50 33.34 2.78
N LYS A 318 8.76 33.05 1.72
CA LYS A 318 8.99 33.46 0.31
C LYS A 318 10.20 32.77 -0.34
N GLU A 319 10.74 31.75 0.27
CA GLU A 319 11.79 30.94 -0.33
C GLU A 319 11.17 29.83 -1.18
N ILE A 320 11.88 29.44 -2.23
CA ILE A 320 11.48 28.33 -3.08
C ILE A 320 12.38 27.14 -2.81
N ASP A 321 11.78 26.10 -2.21
CA ASP A 321 12.44 24.82 -2.00
C ASP A 321 12.45 24.02 -3.29
N ILE A 322 13.59 23.38 -3.60
CA ILE A 322 13.73 22.47 -4.73
C ILE A 322 13.88 21.03 -4.26
N SER A 323 13.09 20.12 -4.82
CA SER A 323 13.19 18.70 -4.58
C SER A 323 13.60 17.97 -5.85
N PHE A 324 14.71 17.24 -5.78
CA PHE A 324 15.23 16.41 -6.87
C PHE A 324 14.70 14.98 -6.77
N PRO A 325 14.56 14.26 -7.90
CA PRO A 325 14.19 12.85 -7.90
C PRO A 325 15.15 12.00 -7.05
N GLU A 326 14.66 10.91 -6.50
CA GLU A 326 15.46 10.04 -5.61
C GLU A 326 16.68 9.45 -6.31
N TYR A 327 16.55 9.14 -7.61
CA TYR A 327 17.63 8.56 -8.40
C TYR A 327 18.75 9.56 -8.77
N LEU A 328 18.57 10.85 -8.48
CA LEU A 328 19.55 11.90 -8.72
C LEU A 328 20.05 12.48 -7.39
N TRP A 329 21.29 12.23 -7.08
CA TRP A 329 21.95 12.75 -5.88
C TRP A 329 22.61 14.07 -6.20
N ILE A 330 22.17 15.11 -5.50
CA ILE A 330 22.65 16.48 -5.70
C ILE A 330 23.37 16.97 -4.45
N ASP A 331 24.59 17.46 -4.63
CA ASP A 331 25.26 18.33 -3.67
C ASP A 331 25.16 19.76 -4.17
N GLY A 332 24.50 20.60 -3.39
CA GLY A 332 24.23 21.98 -3.76
C GLY A 332 23.82 22.82 -2.55
N ASN A 333 23.72 24.11 -2.77
CA ASN A 333 23.31 25.05 -1.75
C ASN A 333 22.38 26.13 -2.31
N SER A 334 21.40 26.53 -1.50
CA SER A 334 20.50 27.64 -1.78
C SER A 334 20.93 28.91 -1.07
N LYS A 335 20.62 30.04 -1.69
CA LYS A 335 20.72 31.38 -1.07
C LYS A 335 19.51 32.19 -1.50
N THR A 336 18.79 32.76 -0.50
CA THR A 336 17.64 33.62 -0.76
C THR A 336 18.01 35.07 -0.46
N THR A 337 17.69 35.95 -1.40
CA THR A 337 17.85 37.40 -1.26
C THR A 337 16.55 38.09 -1.67
N GLY A 338 15.80 38.60 -0.71
CA GLY A 338 14.45 39.14 -0.93
C GLY A 338 13.46 38.05 -1.31
N SER A 339 12.97 38.08 -2.54
CA SER A 339 12.06 37.06 -3.10
C SER A 339 12.78 36.11 -4.10
N LEU A 340 14.08 36.28 -4.33
CA LEU A 340 14.85 35.44 -5.25
C LEU A 340 15.61 34.36 -4.48
N THR A 341 15.29 33.11 -4.76
CA THR A 341 16.05 31.94 -4.31
C THR A 341 16.97 31.47 -5.44
N GLU A 342 18.26 31.50 -5.19
CA GLU A 342 19.30 30.98 -6.10
C GLU A 342 19.78 29.64 -5.58
N TYR A 343 19.79 28.61 -6.41
CA TYR A 343 20.29 27.29 -6.08
C TYR A 343 21.49 26.93 -6.96
N ASN A 344 22.62 26.64 -6.34
CA ASN A 344 23.83 26.21 -7.02
C ASN A 344 23.97 24.70 -6.91
N VAL A 345 23.96 23.99 -8.04
CA VAL A 345 24.29 22.57 -8.13
C VAL A 345 25.78 22.42 -8.31
N ASN A 346 26.50 21.96 -7.28
CA ASN A 346 27.94 21.76 -7.29
C ASN A 346 28.32 20.39 -7.84
N ARG A 347 27.53 19.35 -7.50
CA ARG A 347 27.70 17.96 -7.95
C ARG A 347 26.35 17.32 -8.19
N ALA A 348 26.30 16.47 -9.22
CA ALA A 348 25.16 15.64 -9.56
C ALA A 348 25.64 14.21 -9.90
N ILE A 349 25.03 13.20 -9.29
CA ILE A 349 25.40 11.80 -9.50
C ILE A 349 24.14 10.97 -9.60
N LEU A 350 24.04 10.09 -10.59
CA LEU A 350 22.95 9.12 -10.68
C LEU A 350 23.14 8.02 -9.64
N GLN A 351 22.08 7.65 -8.93
CA GLN A 351 22.12 6.61 -7.90
C GLN A 351 22.71 5.28 -8.42
N LYS A 352 22.43 4.92 -9.67
CA LYS A 352 23.02 3.73 -10.32
C LYS A 352 24.53 3.77 -10.41
N ASP A 353 25.13 4.97 -10.44
CA ASP A 353 26.57 5.15 -10.55
C ASP A 353 27.23 5.18 -9.16
N VAL A 354 26.47 5.43 -8.10
CA VAL A 354 26.96 5.38 -6.72
C VAL A 354 27.37 3.95 -6.33
N THR A 355 26.66 2.93 -6.81
CA THR A 355 26.89 1.51 -6.47
C THR A 355 27.67 0.77 -7.55
N ARG A 356 28.63 1.42 -8.22
CA ARG A 356 29.46 0.81 -9.27
C ARG A 356 30.89 0.54 -8.81
N LEU A 357 31.02 -0.15 -7.67
CA LEU A 357 32.31 -0.63 -7.17
C LEU A 357 32.51 -2.09 -7.57
N ALA A 358 33.76 -2.45 -7.87
CA ALA A 358 34.16 -3.82 -8.15
C ALA A 358 35.53 -4.13 -7.51
N VAL A 359 35.77 -5.40 -7.17
CA VAL A 359 37.11 -5.83 -6.77
C VAL A 359 38.01 -5.85 -8.00
N ALA A 360 39.10 -5.13 -7.93
CA ALA A 360 40.16 -5.17 -8.95
C ALA A 360 41.12 -6.35 -8.72
N GLU A 361 41.60 -6.49 -7.47
CA GLU A 361 42.50 -7.59 -7.11
C GLU A 361 42.63 -7.74 -5.60
N LEU A 362 43.05 -8.94 -5.17
CA LEU A 362 43.63 -9.18 -3.84
C LEU A 362 45.14 -9.32 -4.04
N ALA A 363 45.90 -8.34 -3.56
CA ALA A 363 47.33 -8.22 -3.80
C ALA A 363 48.15 -8.53 -2.53
N ASN A 364 49.37 -9.03 -2.72
CA ASN A 364 50.31 -9.37 -1.65
C ASN A 364 49.84 -10.48 -0.71
N SER A 365 50.41 -10.55 0.51
CA SER A 365 50.08 -11.55 1.53
C SER A 365 50.55 -11.10 2.91
N LYS A 366 50.16 -11.81 3.92
CA LYS A 366 50.49 -11.53 5.33
C LYS A 366 50.13 -10.09 5.72
N GLN A 367 50.98 -9.40 6.44
CA GLN A 367 50.76 -8.01 6.89
C GLN A 367 50.61 -6.99 5.75
N ASN A 368 51.02 -7.35 4.51
CA ASN A 368 50.91 -6.51 3.33
C ASN A 368 49.70 -6.85 2.45
N LEU A 369 48.80 -7.73 2.91
CA LEU A 369 47.60 -8.09 2.14
C LEU A 369 46.73 -6.87 1.92
N ILE A 370 46.38 -6.58 0.68
CA ILE A 370 45.57 -5.43 0.27
C ILE A 370 44.46 -5.91 -0.67
N LEU A 371 43.21 -5.57 -0.37
CA LEU A 371 42.14 -5.69 -1.31
C LEU A 371 41.93 -4.36 -2.04
N ARG A 372 42.04 -4.39 -3.38
CA ARG A 372 41.78 -3.23 -4.22
C ARG A 372 40.37 -3.25 -4.76
N ILE A 373 39.67 -2.16 -4.54
CA ILE A 373 38.32 -1.92 -5.05
C ILE A 373 38.38 -0.73 -5.99
N VAL A 374 37.83 -0.89 -7.20
CA VAL A 374 37.77 0.16 -8.21
C VAL A 374 36.36 0.76 -8.25
N ASP A 375 36.27 2.08 -8.31
CA ASP A 375 35.05 2.80 -8.62
C ASP A 375 34.93 2.94 -10.15
N LEU A 376 34.06 2.11 -10.72
CA LEU A 376 33.86 2.08 -12.18
C LEU A 376 33.12 3.32 -12.71
N ALA A 377 32.48 4.07 -11.85
CA ALA A 377 31.78 5.33 -12.18
C ALA A 377 32.70 6.56 -12.03
N GLY A 378 33.83 6.42 -11.33
CA GLY A 378 34.81 7.51 -11.19
C GLY A 378 34.42 8.61 -10.21
N HIS A 379 33.58 8.33 -9.21
CA HIS A 379 33.07 9.31 -8.24
C HIS A 379 33.70 9.18 -6.84
N SER A 380 34.80 8.43 -6.73
CA SER A 380 35.44 8.17 -5.43
C SER A 380 36.00 9.42 -4.75
N ASP A 381 36.22 10.51 -5.48
CA ASP A 381 36.71 11.80 -4.97
C ASP A 381 35.61 12.64 -4.31
N VAL A 382 34.35 12.42 -4.64
CA VAL A 382 33.21 13.22 -4.15
C VAL A 382 32.25 12.44 -3.24
N ILE A 383 32.21 11.11 -3.37
CA ILE A 383 31.36 10.26 -2.56
C ILE A 383 32.13 9.77 -1.34
N ASN A 384 31.64 10.08 -0.14
CA ASN A 384 32.19 9.50 1.08
C ASN A 384 31.90 8.00 1.10
N THR A 385 32.94 7.18 1.30
CA THR A 385 32.82 5.73 1.26
C THR A 385 33.43 5.10 2.51
N LYS A 386 32.63 4.29 3.22
CA LYS A 386 33.04 3.45 4.35
C LYS A 386 32.93 1.99 3.94
N PHE A 387 33.79 1.15 4.49
CA PHE A 387 33.82 -0.27 4.18
C PHE A 387 33.62 -1.10 5.46
N ILE A 388 32.67 -2.01 5.41
CA ILE A 388 32.49 -3.07 6.39
C ILE A 388 32.89 -4.36 5.70
N ILE A 389 33.67 -5.18 6.38
CA ILE A 389 34.18 -6.42 5.81
C ILE A 389 33.83 -7.62 6.71
N LYS A 390 33.56 -8.74 6.07
CA LYS A 390 33.52 -10.07 6.65
C LYS A 390 34.57 -10.91 5.94
N TYR A 391 35.61 -11.32 6.68
CA TYR A 391 36.71 -12.13 6.18
C TYR A 391 36.59 -13.55 6.70
N GLN A 392 36.57 -14.52 5.79
CA GLN A 392 36.47 -15.93 6.08
C GLN A 392 37.57 -16.69 5.35
N PHE A 393 38.09 -17.75 5.92
CA PHE A 393 39.07 -18.60 5.29
C PHE A 393 38.72 -20.09 5.47
N HIS A 394 39.34 -20.94 4.65
CA HIS A 394 39.26 -22.40 4.72
C HIS A 394 40.62 -22.94 5.17
N ASP A 395 40.64 -23.66 6.29
CA ASP A 395 41.87 -24.23 6.87
C ASP A 395 42.36 -25.44 6.10
N HIS A 396 41.48 -26.21 5.46
CA HIS A 396 41.82 -27.37 4.63
C HIS A 396 41.13 -27.31 3.25
N VAL A 397 41.79 -27.89 2.24
CA VAL A 397 41.30 -27.90 0.84
C VAL A 397 40.00 -28.66 0.67
N ASP A 398 39.65 -29.52 1.62
CA ASP A 398 38.45 -30.39 1.55
C ASP A 398 37.24 -29.86 2.39
N ASP A 399 37.38 -28.76 3.15
CA ASP A 399 36.30 -28.19 3.95
C ASP A 399 35.51 -27.14 3.18
N TYR A 400 34.76 -27.59 2.14
CA TYR A 400 33.85 -26.72 1.40
C TYR A 400 32.58 -26.33 2.18
N VAL A 401 32.37 -26.86 3.40
CA VAL A 401 31.05 -26.80 4.05
C VAL A 401 30.89 -25.63 5.01
N ASN A 402 31.93 -25.17 5.73
CA ASN A 402 31.81 -24.04 6.66
C ASN A 402 33.08 -23.20 6.77
N PRO A 403 33.20 -22.08 6.00
CA PRO A 403 34.33 -21.17 6.15
C PRO A 403 34.34 -20.51 7.54
N GLU A 404 35.51 -20.50 8.20
CA GLU A 404 35.65 -19.81 9.49
C GLU A 404 35.70 -18.31 9.31
N THR A 405 34.82 -17.58 10.04
CA THR A 405 34.84 -16.11 10.06
C THR A 405 35.85 -15.63 11.09
N VAL A 406 36.93 -15.01 10.64
CA VAL A 406 38.03 -14.54 11.52
C VAL A 406 38.04 -13.02 11.70
N TYR A 407 37.28 -12.30 10.89
CA TYR A 407 37.08 -10.87 11.09
C TYR A 407 35.72 -10.45 10.54
N ALA A 408 35.00 -9.61 11.30
CA ALA A 408 33.79 -8.95 10.86
C ALA A 408 33.69 -7.56 11.51
N GLY A 409 33.70 -6.50 10.71
CA GLY A 409 33.61 -5.14 11.23
C GLY A 409 33.92 -4.06 10.20
N GLU A 410 33.80 -2.80 10.60
CA GLU A 410 34.20 -1.65 9.80
C GLU A 410 35.73 -1.59 9.66
N ILE A 411 36.21 -1.27 8.47
CA ILE A 411 37.64 -1.04 8.25
C ILE A 411 37.96 0.38 8.76
N PRO A 412 38.94 0.51 9.69
CA PRO A 412 39.36 1.81 10.17
C PRO A 412 39.77 2.75 9.01
N PRO A 413 39.39 4.01 9.03
CA PRO A 413 39.68 4.97 7.94
C PRO A 413 41.16 5.07 7.57
N GLU A 414 42.07 4.91 8.55
CA GLU A 414 43.53 4.93 8.38
C GLU A 414 44.06 3.73 7.61
N LEU A 415 43.29 2.63 7.52
CA LEU A 415 43.60 1.45 6.73
C LEU A 415 42.98 1.47 5.33
N VAL A 416 42.28 2.54 4.98
CA VAL A 416 41.70 2.79 3.66
C VAL A 416 42.46 3.90 3.01
N SER A 417 43.22 3.61 1.94
CA SER A 417 43.85 4.64 1.12
C SER A 417 43.18 4.73 -0.25
N ARG A 418 43.05 5.94 -0.78
CA ARG A 418 42.48 6.20 -2.08
C ARG A 418 43.55 6.71 -3.06
N SER A 419 43.56 6.17 -4.27
CA SER A 419 44.37 6.67 -5.38
C SER A 419 43.47 6.72 -6.62
N TYR A 420 43.20 7.93 -7.12
CA TYR A 420 42.21 8.13 -8.20
C TYR A 420 40.89 7.42 -7.87
N ASN A 421 40.45 6.48 -8.71
CA ASN A 421 39.22 5.71 -8.55
C ASN A 421 39.42 4.37 -7.82
N ASN A 422 40.58 4.15 -7.19
CA ASN A 422 40.89 2.92 -6.49
C ASN A 422 40.92 3.16 -4.98
N PHE A 423 40.30 2.25 -4.25
CA PHE A 423 40.43 2.13 -2.79
C PHE A 423 41.31 0.94 -2.49
N ASN A 424 42.35 1.15 -1.67
CA ASN A 424 43.21 0.07 -1.16
C ASN A 424 42.87 -0.18 0.30
N LEU A 425 42.32 -1.34 0.58
CA LEU A 425 41.94 -1.79 1.94
C LEU A 425 43.08 -2.64 2.48
N ALA A 426 43.81 -2.16 3.49
CA ALA A 426 44.97 -2.83 4.08
C ALA A 426 44.55 -3.97 5.01
N LEU A 427 44.03 -5.08 4.46
CA LEU A 427 43.50 -6.21 5.21
C LEU A 427 44.55 -6.88 6.12
N GLY A 428 45.80 -6.92 5.69
CA GLY A 428 46.89 -7.48 6.48
C GLY A 428 47.23 -6.75 7.76
N LYS A 429 46.64 -5.54 7.98
CA LYS A 429 46.78 -4.74 9.20
C LYS A 429 45.58 -4.87 10.14
N LEU A 430 44.51 -5.56 9.72
CA LEU A 430 43.39 -5.89 10.56
C LEU A 430 43.76 -6.99 11.55
N ASN A 431 42.98 -7.11 12.62
CA ASN A 431 43.19 -8.20 13.59
C ASN A 431 42.69 -9.56 13.05
N ILE A 432 43.40 -10.02 11.98
CA ILE A 432 43.16 -11.31 11.33
C ILE A 432 44.31 -12.25 11.68
N PRO A 433 44.07 -13.51 12.07
CA PRO A 433 45.09 -14.48 12.38
C PRO A 433 46.09 -14.62 11.20
N SER A 434 47.40 -14.67 11.51
CA SER A 434 48.45 -14.72 10.49
C SER A 434 48.35 -15.93 9.57
N LEU A 435 47.78 -17.05 10.07
CA LEU A 435 47.53 -18.25 9.28
C LEU A 435 46.59 -17.92 8.08
N ALA A 436 45.49 -17.22 8.36
CA ALA A 436 44.48 -16.86 7.36
C ALA A 436 44.97 -15.82 6.31
N LEU A 437 46.14 -15.23 6.51
CA LEU A 437 46.79 -14.26 5.59
C LEU A 437 47.93 -14.86 4.74
N ASN A 438 48.24 -16.15 4.90
CA ASN A 438 49.34 -16.79 4.21
C ASN A 438 49.03 -17.05 2.73
N PRO A 439 50.06 -17.04 1.87
CA PRO A 439 49.90 -17.48 0.49
C PRO A 439 49.41 -18.92 0.42
N GLY A 440 48.54 -19.21 -0.52
CA GLY A 440 47.93 -20.54 -0.72
C GLY A 440 46.63 -20.76 0.00
N ILE A 441 46.26 -19.91 0.94
CA ILE A 441 44.97 -20.00 1.68
C ILE A 441 43.84 -19.52 0.78
N ASN A 442 42.74 -20.28 0.77
CA ASN A 442 41.49 -19.93 0.11
C ASN A 442 40.64 -19.07 1.04
N VAL A 443 40.19 -17.92 0.55
CA VAL A 443 39.47 -16.95 1.37
C VAL A 443 38.20 -16.45 0.66
N ASN A 444 37.17 -16.19 1.46
CA ASN A 444 35.94 -15.52 1.08
C ASN A 444 35.90 -14.16 1.78
N ILE A 445 35.81 -13.11 0.99
CA ILE A 445 35.77 -11.73 1.47
C ILE A 445 34.45 -11.10 1.02
N GLU A 446 33.62 -10.77 1.97
CA GLU A 446 32.43 -9.98 1.74
C GLU A 446 32.72 -8.53 2.18
N VAL A 447 32.53 -7.59 1.27
CA VAL A 447 32.69 -6.15 1.54
C VAL A 447 31.35 -5.47 1.36
N VAL A 448 30.89 -4.75 2.35
CA VAL A 448 29.76 -3.82 2.25
C VAL A 448 30.33 -2.41 2.20
N ALA A 449 30.23 -1.78 1.04
CA ALA A 449 30.58 -0.38 0.87
C ALA A 449 29.37 0.50 1.14
N ILE A 450 29.45 1.39 2.13
CA ILE A 450 28.44 2.40 2.45
C ILE A 450 28.91 3.70 1.82
N ARG A 451 28.14 4.21 0.86
CA ARG A 451 28.48 5.43 0.11
C ARG A 451 27.46 6.53 0.39
N SER A 452 27.94 7.73 0.66
CA SER A 452 27.09 8.88 1.02
C SER A 452 27.52 10.18 0.34
N LEU A 453 26.50 11.00 -0.02
CA LEU A 453 26.69 12.33 -0.59
C LEU A 453 25.49 13.21 -0.18
N ALA A 454 25.75 14.40 0.33
CA ALA A 454 24.74 15.41 0.66
C ALA A 454 23.54 14.86 1.47
N GLY A 455 23.83 14.06 2.51
CA GLY A 455 22.82 13.47 3.39
C GLY A 455 22.11 12.23 2.87
N ARG A 456 22.33 11.83 1.61
CA ARG A 456 21.85 10.57 1.06
C ARG A 456 22.89 9.47 1.26
N SER A 457 22.44 8.23 1.44
CA SER A 457 23.31 7.08 1.65
C SER A 457 22.75 5.84 0.98
N THR A 458 23.63 5.00 0.47
CA THR A 458 23.30 3.67 -0.06
C THR A 458 24.44 2.70 0.23
N GLN A 459 24.17 1.41 0.08
CA GLN A 459 25.18 0.38 0.29
C GLN A 459 25.28 -0.57 -0.91
N GLN A 460 26.47 -1.07 -1.13
CA GLN A 460 26.77 -2.10 -2.12
C GLN A 460 27.51 -3.25 -1.47
N LYS A 461 26.99 -4.47 -1.68
CA LYS A 461 27.66 -5.70 -1.28
C LYS A 461 28.53 -6.21 -2.44
N ILE A 462 29.79 -6.49 -2.15
CA ILE A 462 30.76 -7.00 -3.09
C ILE A 462 31.33 -8.29 -2.50
N LEU A 463 31.39 -9.33 -3.29
CA LEU A 463 31.93 -10.62 -2.89
C LEU A 463 33.22 -10.91 -3.68
N TRP A 464 34.22 -11.37 -3.00
CA TRP A 464 35.44 -11.89 -3.60
C TRP A 464 35.78 -13.25 -2.99
N GLN A 465 36.13 -14.19 -3.83
CA GLN A 465 36.56 -15.53 -3.43
C GLN A 465 37.77 -15.94 -4.22
N GLY A 466 38.77 -16.49 -3.56
CA GLY A 466 39.95 -16.96 -4.23
C GLY A 466 41.11 -17.28 -3.30
N VAL A 467 42.25 -17.60 -3.85
CA VAL A 467 43.45 -17.99 -3.14
C VAL A 467 44.42 -16.81 -3.02
N ILE A 468 44.99 -16.57 -1.85
CA ILE A 468 46.01 -15.56 -1.63
C ILE A 468 47.27 -15.96 -2.40
N ARG A 469 47.69 -15.12 -3.35
CA ARG A 469 48.85 -15.40 -4.20
C ARG A 469 50.18 -14.99 -3.53
N LYS A 470 51.23 -15.72 -3.82
CA LYS A 470 52.60 -15.35 -3.45
C LYS A 470 53.03 -14.14 -4.26
N ARG A 471 53.65 -13.13 -3.64
CA ARG A 471 54.16 -11.95 -4.37
C ARG A 471 55.12 -12.44 -5.47
N GLN A 472 54.82 -12.19 -6.71
CA GLN A 472 55.82 -12.33 -7.81
C GLN A 472 56.80 -11.16 -7.70
N THR A 473 57.96 -11.40 -7.17
CA THR A 473 59.10 -10.50 -7.30
C THR A 473 59.62 -10.62 -8.75
N GLY A 474 59.02 -9.81 -9.63
CA GLY A 474 59.54 -9.67 -10.99
C GLY A 474 60.92 -9.07 -10.91
N LYS A 475 61.94 -9.84 -11.23
CA LYS A 475 63.27 -9.31 -11.59
C LYS A 475 63.04 -8.51 -12.88
N ILE A 476 63.15 -7.18 -12.80
CA ILE A 476 63.31 -6.34 -13.99
C ILE A 476 64.66 -6.74 -14.60
N ARG A 477 64.63 -7.56 -15.66
CA ARG A 477 65.76 -7.69 -16.53
C ARG A 477 65.93 -6.35 -17.25
N LYS A 478 66.95 -5.58 -16.86
CA LYS A 478 67.47 -4.48 -17.70
C LYS A 478 67.90 -5.13 -19.02
N LEU A 479 67.20 -4.90 -20.08
CA LEU A 479 67.70 -5.01 -21.44
C LEU A 479 68.66 -3.87 -21.57
N ILE A 480 69.94 -4.21 -21.55
CA ILE A 480 71.08 -3.35 -22.02
C ILE A 480 71.04 -3.53 -23.54
N GLU A 481 70.60 -2.51 -24.25
CA GLU A 481 70.88 -2.37 -25.69
C GLU A 481 72.31 -2.13 -25.85
N GLU A 482 72.95 -3.01 -26.65
CA GLU A 482 74.23 -2.72 -27.37
C GLU A 482 73.89 -2.04 -28.71
#